data_8e2c1be42de4506220436ba8b452203c
#
_entry.id   8e2c1be42de4506220436ba8b452203c
#
_cell.length_a   1.000
_cell.length_b   1.000
_cell.length_c   1.000
_cell.angle_alpha   90.00
_cell.angle_beta   90.00
_cell.angle_gamma   90.00
#
_symmetry.space_group_name_H-M   'P 1'
#
loop_
_entity.id
_entity.type
_entity.pdbx_description
1 polymer ?
#
loop_
_entity_poly.entity_id
_entity_poly.type
_entity_poly.pdbx_seq_one_letter_code
_entity_poly.pdbx_strand_id
1 'polypeptide(L)'
;IAYMWNNTLQPSSNPENPDLLSIYIPEWPERIMIAYPETGLTLILGSDYFGEAKKSFLRMAMYKVKEEGGLGFHAGSKLLRVYDKNHELKDVGFIMFGLSGTGKTTLTIHDHGLTGEEKSIVRQDDVIFMDENGYCVGTETGFFIKTEGLNPEQQGVLYKAATTDRAILENVKVYDDGKVDFDDVSLTSNGRGIILRSEVPNTDDTIDLEKANKIIFITRRNDIVPPVVKLNPDQALEAFMLGESIETSAGDPTKAGQSKRCVGTNPFIMGPEIEEGLRLKEILQNNPDMECYILNTGSVGAKGDFKGEKLSIKVSTTIMKEIARDTINWVEDEEWGYEVPVQVNGIDIEKYNPRNYYTEEEYKVLASRLKAERKAWLAKYELAQSTRS
;
A
#
# COMPACT_ATOMS: atom_id res chain seq x y z
N ILE A 1 2.68 22.03 13.54
CA ILE A 1 2.80 20.58 13.85
C ILE A 1 1.78 20.19 14.92
N ALA A 2 1.76 20.79 16.11
CA ALA A 2 0.82 20.44 17.18
C ALA A 2 -0.66 20.50 16.76
N TYR A 3 -1.05 21.52 15.98
CA TYR A 3 -2.40 21.63 15.43
C TYR A 3 -2.73 20.50 14.45
N MET A 4 -1.80 20.18 13.53
CA MET A 4 -1.96 19.05 12.60
C MET A 4 -2.10 17.74 13.36
N TRP A 5 -1.29 17.55 14.39
CA TRP A 5 -1.33 16.36 15.23
C TRP A 5 -2.68 16.18 15.93
N ASN A 6 -3.16 17.24 16.56
CA ASN A 6 -4.46 17.23 17.25
C ASN A 6 -5.65 16.90 16.31
N ASN A 7 -5.50 17.16 15.00
CA ASN A 7 -6.55 16.89 14.00
C ASN A 7 -6.42 15.51 13.32
N THR A 8 -5.35 14.78 13.59
CA THR A 8 -5.12 13.45 12.97
C THR A 8 -5.16 12.30 13.96
N LEU A 9 -4.90 12.56 15.23
CA LEU A 9 -4.83 11.57 16.29
C LEU A 9 -5.97 11.72 17.29
N GLN A 10 -6.24 10.65 18.00
CA GLN A 10 -7.16 10.67 19.14
C GLN A 10 -6.38 11.02 20.43
N PRO A 11 -7.04 11.66 21.42
CA PRO A 11 -6.44 11.87 22.73
C PRO A 11 -6.03 10.54 23.39
N SER A 12 -4.86 10.52 24.04
CA SER A 12 -4.43 9.36 24.81
C SER A 12 -5.39 9.03 25.94
N SER A 13 -5.71 7.77 26.13
CA SER A 13 -6.49 7.29 27.27
C SER A 13 -5.68 7.26 28.58
N ASN A 14 -4.36 7.25 28.50
CA ASN A 14 -3.44 7.22 29.64
C ASN A 14 -2.27 8.19 29.45
N PRO A 15 -2.49 9.51 29.51
CA PRO A 15 -1.46 10.50 29.22
C PRO A 15 -0.33 10.55 30.28
N GLU A 16 -0.56 10.06 31.49
CA GLU A 16 0.44 10.05 32.57
C GLU A 16 1.44 8.89 32.42
N ASN A 17 1.07 7.83 31.70
CA ASN A 17 1.95 6.70 31.44
C ASN A 17 1.82 6.28 29.97
N PRO A 18 2.34 7.07 29.02
CA PRO A 18 2.23 6.77 27.61
C PRO A 18 3.12 5.59 27.22
N ASP A 19 2.64 4.75 26.31
CA ASP A 19 3.43 3.66 25.71
C ASP A 19 4.57 4.17 24.84
N LEU A 20 4.35 5.30 24.18
CA LEU A 20 5.30 5.94 23.27
C LEU A 20 5.40 7.43 23.56
N LEU A 21 6.61 7.97 23.51
CA LEU A 21 6.90 9.38 23.71
C LEU A 21 7.75 9.91 22.56
N SER A 22 7.31 10.99 21.93
CA SER A 22 8.13 11.75 20.99
C SER A 22 8.47 13.13 21.56
N ILE A 23 9.75 13.49 21.54
CA ILE A 23 10.26 14.81 21.84
C ILE A 23 10.64 15.47 20.50
N TYR A 24 9.99 16.59 20.19
CA TYR A 24 10.15 17.30 18.92
C TYR A 24 10.63 18.73 19.18
N ILE A 25 11.85 19.05 18.69
CA ILE A 25 12.49 20.37 18.87
C ILE A 25 12.89 20.91 17.48
N PRO A 26 12.01 21.68 16.82
CA PRO A 26 12.28 22.19 15.47
C PRO A 26 13.48 23.13 15.39
N GLU A 27 13.70 23.91 16.41
CA GLU A 27 14.75 24.96 16.48
C GLU A 27 16.17 24.40 16.72
N TRP A 28 16.33 23.06 16.87
CA TRP A 28 17.65 22.47 17.01
C TRP A 28 18.47 22.70 15.75
N PRO A 29 19.77 23.08 15.87
CA PRO A 29 20.56 23.52 14.71
C PRO A 29 20.88 22.40 13.71
N GLU A 30 20.87 21.15 14.16
CA GLU A 30 21.18 19.99 13.35
C GLU A 30 19.95 19.07 13.20
N ARG A 31 19.74 18.48 12.01
CA ARG A 31 18.68 17.51 11.81
C ARG A 31 19.09 16.15 12.34
N ILE A 32 18.48 15.72 13.43
CA ILE A 32 18.76 14.44 14.10
C ILE A 32 17.44 13.75 14.44
N MET A 33 17.26 12.50 14.00
CA MET A 33 16.14 11.64 14.37
C MET A 33 16.72 10.38 15.04
N ILE A 34 16.34 10.13 16.28
CA ILE A 34 16.80 8.97 17.05
C ILE A 34 15.57 8.28 17.63
N ALA A 35 15.47 6.97 17.42
CA ALA A 35 14.44 6.12 17.97
C ALA A 35 15.06 5.07 18.90
N TYR A 36 14.44 4.91 20.08
CA TYR A 36 14.79 3.92 21.08
C TYR A 36 13.60 2.99 21.31
N PRO A 37 13.46 1.93 20.50
CA PRO A 37 12.27 1.09 20.50
C PRO A 37 12.03 0.41 21.85
N GLU A 38 13.06 -0.02 22.55
CA GLU A 38 12.96 -0.70 23.86
C GLU A 38 12.35 0.21 24.95
N THR A 39 12.48 1.52 24.80
CA THR A 39 11.99 2.50 25.78
C THR A 39 10.77 3.28 25.27
N GLY A 40 10.35 3.07 24.03
CA GLY A 40 9.28 3.80 23.41
C GLY A 40 9.56 5.29 23.12
N LEU A 41 10.86 5.72 23.17
CA LEU A 41 11.26 7.11 23.02
C LEU A 41 11.74 7.44 21.60
N THR A 42 11.25 8.55 21.04
CA THR A 42 11.78 9.15 19.81
C THR A 42 12.19 10.61 20.05
N LEU A 43 13.36 10.99 19.55
CA LEU A 43 13.85 12.37 19.51
C LEU A 43 13.85 12.86 18.07
N ILE A 44 13.22 13.99 17.78
CA ILE A 44 13.18 14.63 16.47
C ILE A 44 13.69 16.06 16.65
N LEU A 45 14.86 16.33 16.16
CA LEU A 45 15.58 17.60 16.34
C LEU A 45 15.84 18.23 14.98
N GLY A 46 15.71 19.56 14.89
CA GLY A 46 16.05 20.34 13.70
C GLY A 46 15.16 20.07 12.47
N SER A 47 13.91 19.68 12.69
CA SER A 47 12.90 19.48 11.63
C SER A 47 11.59 20.17 12.04
N ASP A 48 10.90 20.76 11.09
CA ASP A 48 9.56 21.35 11.23
C ASP A 48 8.50 20.65 10.34
N TYR A 49 8.83 19.47 9.85
CA TYR A 49 7.98 18.67 8.97
C TYR A 49 7.06 17.74 9.77
N PHE A 50 5.73 17.93 9.64
CA PHE A 50 4.74 17.12 10.35
C PHE A 50 4.85 15.62 10.04
N GLY A 51 5.15 15.28 8.79
CA GLY A 51 5.31 13.87 8.39
C GLY A 51 6.39 13.14 9.19
N GLU A 52 7.45 13.81 9.66
CA GLU A 52 8.47 13.17 10.50
C GLU A 52 7.92 12.88 11.90
N ALA A 53 7.18 13.82 12.50
CA ALA A 53 6.52 13.62 13.78
C ALA A 53 5.56 12.42 13.73
N LYS A 54 4.67 12.41 12.73
CA LYS A 54 3.69 11.35 12.51
C LYS A 54 4.35 9.99 12.30
N LYS A 55 5.31 9.91 11.38
CA LYS A 55 5.95 8.63 10.99
C LYS A 55 6.84 8.06 12.10
N SER A 56 7.39 8.90 12.96
CA SER A 56 8.14 8.42 14.12
C SER A 56 7.27 7.60 15.08
N PHE A 57 6.04 8.07 15.37
CA PHE A 57 5.09 7.31 16.18
C PHE A 57 4.67 6.01 15.51
N LEU A 58 4.29 6.07 14.24
CA LEU A 58 3.85 4.88 13.50
C LEU A 58 4.94 3.82 13.43
N ARG A 59 6.20 4.23 13.23
CA ARG A 59 7.38 3.35 13.27
C ARG A 59 7.51 2.62 14.59
N MET A 60 7.43 3.35 15.70
CA MET A 60 7.54 2.80 17.04
C MET A 60 6.37 1.89 17.38
N ALA A 61 5.15 2.28 16.99
CA ALA A 61 3.97 1.48 17.20
C ALA A 61 3.99 0.17 16.39
N MET A 62 4.50 0.19 15.13
CA MET A 62 4.73 -1.02 14.34
C MET A 62 5.67 -1.99 15.06
N TYR A 63 6.77 -1.49 15.63
CA TYR A 63 7.72 -2.29 16.39
C TYR A 63 7.02 -2.95 17.59
N LYS A 64 6.28 -2.17 18.38
CA LYS A 64 5.55 -2.68 19.55
C LYS A 64 4.50 -3.74 19.17
N VAL A 65 3.73 -3.50 18.14
CA VAL A 65 2.73 -4.46 17.62
C VAL A 65 3.38 -5.78 17.20
N LYS A 66 4.57 -5.73 16.57
CA LYS A 66 5.33 -6.94 16.24
C LYS A 66 5.75 -7.71 17.49
N GLU A 67 6.26 -7.03 18.52
CA GLU A 67 6.62 -7.67 19.79
C GLU A 67 5.41 -8.33 20.48
N GLU A 68 4.21 -7.80 20.26
CA GLU A 68 2.94 -8.32 20.78
C GLU A 68 2.30 -9.42 19.90
N GLY A 69 3.00 -9.87 18.85
CA GLY A 69 2.54 -10.98 17.98
C GLY A 69 1.75 -10.54 16.74
N GLY A 70 1.50 -9.24 16.58
CA GLY A 70 0.87 -8.66 15.40
C GLY A 70 1.87 -8.21 14.34
N LEU A 71 1.41 -7.38 13.40
CA LEU A 71 2.23 -6.81 12.33
C LEU A 71 1.69 -5.44 11.91
N GLY A 72 2.58 -4.44 11.81
CA GLY A 72 2.25 -3.12 11.28
C GLY A 72 2.54 -3.02 9.78
N PHE A 73 1.58 -2.49 9.01
CA PHE A 73 1.72 -2.31 7.56
C PHE A 73 1.70 -0.84 7.17
N HIS A 74 2.61 -0.44 6.29
CA HIS A 74 2.48 0.80 5.52
C HIS A 74 1.51 0.55 4.36
N ALA A 75 0.22 0.58 4.66
CA ALA A 75 -0.83 0.08 3.79
C ALA A 75 -2.10 0.91 3.84
N GLY A 76 -2.85 0.92 2.75
CA GLY A 76 -4.24 1.30 2.74
C GLY A 76 -5.12 0.11 3.13
N SER A 77 -6.28 0.38 3.72
CA SER A 77 -7.28 -0.64 4.02
C SER A 77 -8.69 -0.17 3.70
N LYS A 78 -9.52 -1.10 3.30
CA LYS A 78 -10.91 -0.86 2.96
C LYS A 78 -11.76 -2.11 3.14
N LEU A 79 -13.04 -1.92 3.21
CA LEU A 79 -14.05 -2.96 3.19
C LEU A 79 -14.82 -2.88 1.87
N LEU A 80 -14.96 -3.99 1.18
CA LEU A 80 -15.88 -4.14 0.06
C LEU A 80 -17.07 -4.99 0.52
N ARG A 81 -18.26 -4.38 0.51
CA ARG A 81 -19.52 -5.08 0.68
C ARG A 81 -20.01 -5.48 -0.70
N VAL A 82 -20.11 -6.76 -0.98
CA VAL A 82 -20.43 -7.30 -2.30
C VAL A 82 -21.31 -8.53 -2.20
N TYR A 83 -22.07 -8.81 -3.25
CA TYR A 83 -22.71 -10.11 -3.44
C TYR A 83 -21.66 -11.10 -3.95
N ASP A 84 -21.52 -12.24 -3.26
CA ASP A 84 -20.63 -13.31 -3.67
C ASP A 84 -21.18 -14.16 -4.82
N LYS A 85 -20.47 -15.21 -5.20
CA LYS A 85 -20.90 -16.18 -6.24
C LYS A 85 -22.21 -16.90 -5.93
N ASN A 86 -22.65 -16.92 -4.67
CA ASN A 86 -23.90 -17.54 -4.22
C ASN A 86 -25.03 -16.49 -4.08
N HIS A 87 -24.78 -15.24 -4.45
CA HIS A 87 -25.67 -14.09 -4.23
C HIS A 87 -25.93 -13.77 -2.75
N GLU A 88 -24.98 -14.07 -1.86
CA GLU A 88 -25.01 -13.67 -0.46
C GLU A 88 -24.22 -12.37 -0.28
N LEU A 89 -24.81 -11.38 0.37
CA LEU A 89 -24.16 -10.11 0.65
C LEU A 89 -23.14 -10.31 1.79
N LYS A 90 -21.88 -9.99 1.53
CA LYS A 90 -20.79 -10.15 2.50
C LYS A 90 -19.85 -8.94 2.53
N ASP A 91 -19.19 -8.76 3.67
CA ASP A 91 -18.15 -7.78 3.88
C ASP A 91 -16.78 -8.45 3.74
N VAL A 92 -15.92 -7.88 2.89
CA VAL A 92 -14.58 -8.40 2.61
C VAL A 92 -13.55 -7.30 2.87
N GLY A 93 -12.70 -7.53 3.87
CA GLY A 93 -11.65 -6.60 4.24
C GLY A 93 -10.39 -6.77 3.38
N PHE A 94 -9.90 -5.64 2.88
CA PHE A 94 -8.68 -5.55 2.07
C PHE A 94 -7.60 -4.76 2.78
N ILE A 95 -6.38 -5.28 2.77
CA ILE A 95 -5.14 -4.55 3.03
C ILE A 95 -4.37 -4.45 1.72
N MET A 96 -3.91 -3.25 1.37
CA MET A 96 -3.22 -2.97 0.12
C MET A 96 -1.94 -2.22 0.40
N PHE A 97 -0.80 -2.77 0.04
CA PHE A 97 0.48 -2.08 0.16
C PHE A 97 1.30 -2.16 -1.11
N GLY A 98 2.09 -1.15 -1.33
CA GLY A 98 2.90 -0.96 -2.53
C GLY A 98 3.73 0.31 -2.41
N LEU A 99 4.80 0.37 -3.17
CA LEU A 99 5.70 1.52 -3.21
C LEU A 99 5.01 2.79 -3.73
N SER A 100 5.62 3.94 -3.46
CA SER A 100 5.12 5.21 -3.98
C SER A 100 4.94 5.16 -5.51
N GLY A 101 3.81 5.68 -5.99
CA GLY A 101 3.48 5.70 -7.42
C GLY A 101 2.90 4.40 -7.98
N THR A 102 2.69 3.35 -7.17
CA THR A 102 2.06 2.11 -7.62
C THR A 102 0.53 2.17 -7.68
N GLY A 103 -0.09 3.23 -7.12
CA GLY A 103 -1.54 3.42 -7.14
C GLY A 103 -2.25 3.01 -5.83
N LYS A 104 -1.52 2.80 -4.72
CA LYS A 104 -2.08 2.44 -3.41
C LYS A 104 -3.27 3.34 -3.02
N THR A 105 -3.05 4.64 -2.86
CA THR A 105 -4.09 5.61 -2.47
C THR A 105 -5.27 5.61 -3.45
N THR A 106 -5.01 5.55 -4.75
CA THR A 106 -6.05 5.51 -5.78
C THR A 106 -6.96 4.28 -5.59
N LEU A 107 -6.38 3.09 -5.43
CA LEU A 107 -7.15 1.85 -5.23
C LEU A 107 -7.84 1.81 -3.88
N THR A 108 -7.22 2.38 -2.84
CA THR A 108 -7.84 2.48 -1.49
C THR A 108 -9.12 3.31 -1.54
N ILE A 109 -9.08 4.47 -2.19
CA ILE A 109 -10.22 5.42 -2.18
C ILE A 109 -11.28 5.09 -3.25
N HIS A 110 -10.93 4.34 -4.29
CA HIS A 110 -11.85 4.03 -5.40
C HIS A 110 -13.08 3.25 -4.92
N ASP A 111 -14.26 3.60 -5.46
CA ASP A 111 -15.56 3.00 -5.11
C ASP A 111 -15.85 1.65 -5.82
N HIS A 112 -15.00 1.22 -6.76
CA HIS A 112 -15.13 0.02 -7.59
C HIS A 112 -16.40 -0.04 -8.46
N GLY A 113 -17.10 1.09 -8.61
CA GLY A 113 -18.39 1.15 -9.31
C GLY A 113 -19.49 0.37 -8.60
N LEU A 114 -19.36 0.17 -7.27
CA LEU A 114 -20.36 -0.50 -6.44
C LEU A 114 -21.53 0.47 -6.14
N THR A 115 -22.75 -0.03 -6.19
CA THR A 115 -23.98 0.76 -5.99
C THR A 115 -25.03 -0.04 -5.23
N GLY A 116 -26.04 0.66 -4.68
CA GLY A 116 -27.14 0.03 -3.95
C GLY A 116 -26.67 -0.52 -2.60
N GLU A 117 -26.86 -1.81 -2.39
CA GLU A 117 -26.42 -2.50 -1.17
C GLU A 117 -24.91 -2.80 -1.18
N GLU A 118 -24.30 -2.90 -2.37
CA GLU A 118 -22.86 -3.06 -2.51
C GLU A 118 -22.14 -1.72 -2.26
N LYS A 119 -21.05 -1.74 -1.51
CA LYS A 119 -20.32 -0.53 -1.08
C LYS A 119 -18.82 -0.78 -1.01
N SER A 120 -18.06 0.29 -1.21
CA SER A 120 -16.64 0.36 -0.87
C SER A 120 -16.48 1.35 0.27
N ILE A 121 -15.92 0.94 1.40
CA ILE A 121 -15.76 1.76 2.60
C ILE A 121 -14.28 1.83 2.96
N VAL A 122 -13.69 3.01 2.87
CA VAL A 122 -12.27 3.24 3.19
C VAL A 122 -12.07 3.22 4.70
N ARG A 123 -11.05 2.50 5.17
CA ARG A 123 -10.64 2.46 6.57
C ARG A 123 -9.41 3.32 6.81
N GLN A 124 -8.26 2.98 6.18
CA GLN A 124 -7.00 3.71 6.32
C GLN A 124 -6.32 3.84 4.95
N ASP A 125 -5.45 4.86 4.77
CA ASP A 125 -4.64 5.01 3.54
C ASP A 125 -3.12 4.91 3.80
N ASP A 126 -2.68 4.96 5.04
CA ASP A 126 -1.25 5.07 5.34
C ASP A 126 -0.69 3.93 6.18
N VAL A 127 -1.18 3.73 7.40
CA VAL A 127 -0.71 2.68 8.32
C VAL A 127 -1.87 1.97 8.99
N ILE A 128 -1.72 0.67 9.16
CA ILE A 128 -2.65 -0.19 9.87
C ILE A 128 -1.89 -1.22 10.70
N PHE A 129 -2.39 -1.55 11.88
CA PHE A 129 -1.85 -2.59 12.75
C PHE A 129 -2.78 -3.80 12.75
N MET A 130 -2.25 -4.95 12.37
CA MET A 130 -3.00 -6.21 12.34
C MET A 130 -2.57 -7.11 13.49
N ASP A 131 -3.51 -7.67 14.22
CA ASP A 131 -3.24 -8.70 15.22
C ASP A 131 -3.06 -10.10 14.59
N GLU A 132 -2.75 -11.09 15.40
CA GLU A 132 -2.56 -12.47 14.98
C GLU A 132 -3.83 -13.15 14.40
N ASN A 133 -5.02 -12.59 14.65
CA ASN A 133 -6.31 -13.07 14.18
C ASN A 133 -6.80 -12.36 12.92
N GLY A 134 -6.06 -11.33 12.45
CA GLY A 134 -6.41 -10.55 11.27
C GLY A 134 -7.35 -9.36 11.54
N TYR A 135 -7.64 -9.03 12.81
CA TYR A 135 -8.27 -7.76 13.16
C TYR A 135 -7.27 -6.62 12.96
N CYS A 136 -7.73 -5.51 12.41
CA CYS A 136 -6.85 -4.41 12.05
C CYS A 136 -7.28 -3.11 12.73
N VAL A 137 -6.38 -2.54 13.51
CA VAL A 137 -6.57 -1.24 14.18
C VAL A 137 -6.13 -0.12 13.24
N GLY A 138 -7.04 0.83 13.01
CA GLY A 138 -6.73 2.06 12.28
C GLY A 138 -5.91 3.03 13.11
N THR A 139 -5.05 3.81 12.46
CA THR A 139 -4.10 4.67 13.16
C THR A 139 -4.46 6.16 13.13
N GLU A 140 -5.36 6.57 12.25
CA GLU A 140 -5.66 7.98 12.01
C GLU A 140 -7.14 8.24 11.78
N THR A 141 -7.61 9.39 12.27
CA THR A 141 -8.99 9.87 12.11
C THR A 141 -9.21 10.66 10.81
N GLY A 142 -8.14 10.93 10.04
CA GLY A 142 -8.14 11.62 8.76
C GLY A 142 -7.21 10.95 7.77
N PHE A 143 -6.89 11.66 6.70
CA PHE A 143 -5.94 11.19 5.68
C PHE A 143 -4.81 12.20 5.53
N PHE A 144 -3.55 11.70 5.53
CA PHE A 144 -2.36 12.50 5.25
C PHE A 144 -1.88 12.20 3.84
N ILE A 145 -2.15 13.10 2.91
CA ILE A 145 -1.92 12.88 1.48
C ILE A 145 -0.72 13.67 0.95
N LYS A 146 -0.08 13.15 -0.09
CA LYS A 146 0.85 13.90 -0.93
C LYS A 146 0.04 14.76 -1.90
N THR A 147 0.34 16.05 -2.00
CA THR A 147 -0.40 16.98 -2.85
C THR A 147 0.25 17.20 -4.21
N GLU A 148 1.54 16.88 -4.39
CA GLU A 148 2.22 16.97 -5.69
C GLU A 148 1.50 16.17 -6.77
N GLY A 149 1.14 16.82 -7.87
CA GLY A 149 0.40 16.21 -8.98
C GLY A 149 -1.07 15.90 -8.69
N LEU A 150 -1.61 16.39 -7.56
CA LEU A 150 -3.02 16.24 -7.22
C LEU A 150 -3.86 17.11 -8.16
N ASN A 151 -4.72 16.49 -8.95
CA ASN A 151 -5.55 17.19 -9.91
C ASN A 151 -6.98 16.65 -9.96
N PRO A 152 -7.98 17.47 -10.37
CA PRO A 152 -9.38 17.11 -10.33
C PRO A 152 -9.77 15.98 -11.31
N GLU A 153 -9.01 15.81 -12.40
CA GLU A 153 -9.35 14.83 -13.45
C GLU A 153 -9.02 13.39 -13.03
N GLN A 154 -7.89 13.21 -12.33
CA GLN A 154 -7.39 11.89 -11.95
C GLN A 154 -7.77 11.50 -10.52
N GLN A 155 -7.84 12.47 -9.60
CA GLN A 155 -8.03 12.28 -8.17
C GLN A 155 -9.10 13.25 -7.60
N GLY A 156 -10.20 13.40 -8.32
CA GLY A 156 -11.24 14.41 -8.04
C GLY A 156 -11.76 14.42 -6.60
N VAL A 157 -11.89 13.26 -5.96
CA VAL A 157 -12.32 13.15 -4.55
C VAL A 157 -11.29 13.79 -3.62
N LEU A 158 -10.01 13.41 -3.76
CA LEU A 158 -8.94 13.95 -2.93
C LEU A 158 -8.68 15.43 -3.22
N TYR A 159 -8.72 15.82 -4.50
CA TYR A 159 -8.57 17.22 -4.88
C TYR A 159 -9.66 18.09 -4.24
N LYS A 160 -10.92 17.67 -4.33
CA LYS A 160 -12.03 18.38 -3.70
C LYS A 160 -11.85 18.47 -2.18
N ALA A 161 -11.49 17.37 -1.52
CA ALA A 161 -11.27 17.35 -0.09
C ALA A 161 -10.09 18.24 0.34
N ALA A 162 -9.00 18.27 -0.45
CA ALA A 162 -7.81 19.08 -0.16
C ALA A 162 -7.97 20.58 -0.46
N THR A 163 -9.03 20.97 -1.17
CA THR A 163 -9.34 22.38 -1.48
C THR A 163 -10.49 22.97 -0.66
N THR A 164 -10.97 22.22 0.35
CA THR A 164 -11.94 22.75 1.32
C THR A 164 -11.24 23.64 2.34
N ASP A 165 -12.00 24.54 2.99
CA ASP A 165 -11.55 25.37 4.12
C ASP A 165 -11.21 24.57 5.39
N ARG A 166 -11.53 23.27 5.41
CA ARG A 166 -11.25 22.34 6.50
C ARG A 166 -9.96 21.54 6.30
N ALA A 167 -9.35 21.60 5.10
CA ALA A 167 -8.07 20.96 4.83
C ALA A 167 -6.93 21.73 5.50
N ILE A 168 -5.95 21.00 6.05
CA ILE A 168 -4.74 21.59 6.62
C ILE A 168 -3.60 21.28 5.64
N LEU A 169 -2.98 22.30 5.09
CA LEU A 169 -1.96 22.18 4.08
C LEU A 169 -0.58 22.53 4.64
N GLU A 170 0.42 21.72 4.30
CA GLU A 170 1.83 21.91 4.64
C GLU A 170 2.65 22.00 3.35
N ASN A 171 3.50 23.01 3.23
CA ASN A 171 4.34 23.23 2.06
C ASN A 171 3.56 23.39 0.73
N VAL A 172 2.37 23.95 0.79
CA VAL A 172 1.50 24.19 -0.36
C VAL A 172 1.24 25.68 -0.48
N LYS A 173 1.29 26.20 -1.71
CA LYS A 173 0.97 27.59 -1.99
C LYS A 173 -0.52 27.84 -1.90
N VAL A 174 -0.91 28.77 -1.02
CA VAL A 174 -2.28 29.28 -0.93
C VAL A 174 -2.22 30.78 -1.20
N TYR A 175 -3.03 31.25 -2.15
CA TYR A 175 -3.13 32.66 -2.51
C TYR A 175 -4.11 33.40 -1.57
N ASP A 176 -4.05 34.73 -1.55
CA ASP A 176 -4.89 35.57 -0.69
C ASP A 176 -6.40 35.39 -0.94
N ASP A 177 -6.78 34.97 -2.14
CA ASP A 177 -8.16 34.65 -2.51
C ASP A 177 -8.58 33.22 -2.08
N GLY A 178 -7.72 32.49 -1.39
CA GLY A 178 -7.94 31.12 -0.96
C GLY A 178 -7.68 30.04 -2.01
N LYS A 179 -7.26 30.42 -3.22
CA LYS A 179 -6.90 29.44 -4.25
C LYS A 179 -5.65 28.69 -3.86
N VAL A 180 -5.68 27.38 -4.02
CA VAL A 180 -4.58 26.45 -3.73
C VAL A 180 -3.85 26.11 -5.04
N ASP A 181 -2.53 26.09 -4.99
CA ASP A 181 -1.67 25.65 -6.09
C ASP A 181 -0.79 24.49 -5.61
N PHE A 182 -1.14 23.29 -6.03
CA PHE A 182 -0.41 22.06 -5.67
C PHE A 182 0.83 21.82 -6.54
N ASP A 183 0.99 22.55 -7.63
CA ASP A 183 2.13 22.45 -8.55
C ASP A 183 3.24 23.47 -8.23
N ASP A 184 2.97 24.46 -7.36
CA ASP A 184 3.97 25.41 -6.90
C ASP A 184 4.99 24.72 -5.99
N VAL A 185 6.24 24.67 -6.44
CA VAL A 185 7.38 24.09 -5.72
C VAL A 185 8.35 25.14 -5.18
N SER A 186 7.95 26.40 -5.13
CA SER A 186 8.80 27.51 -4.67
C SER A 186 9.27 27.35 -3.22
N LEU A 187 8.47 26.72 -2.36
CA LEU A 187 8.87 26.37 -1.00
C LEU A 187 9.63 25.05 -0.97
N THR A 188 9.01 23.99 -1.49
CA THR A 188 9.57 22.63 -1.60
C THR A 188 8.63 21.76 -2.44
N SER A 189 9.15 20.69 -3.05
CA SER A 189 8.34 19.67 -3.72
C SER A 189 7.63 18.71 -2.76
N ASN A 190 7.70 18.94 -1.45
CA ASN A 190 7.14 18.05 -0.42
C ASN A 190 5.78 18.56 0.11
N GLY A 191 4.88 18.98 -0.78
CA GLY A 191 3.53 19.39 -0.41
C GLY A 191 2.72 18.25 0.22
N ARG A 192 2.02 18.56 1.31
CA ARG A 192 1.18 17.62 2.06
C ARG A 192 -0.16 18.25 2.42
N GLY A 193 -1.16 17.41 2.56
CA GLY A 193 -2.48 17.81 3.06
C GLY A 193 -3.03 16.82 4.09
N ILE A 194 -3.64 17.34 5.14
CA ILE A 194 -4.51 16.58 6.03
C ILE A 194 -5.93 16.85 5.60
N ILE A 195 -6.65 15.82 5.26
CA ILE A 195 -8.08 15.88 4.90
C ILE A 195 -8.90 15.05 5.89
N LEU A 196 -10.09 15.54 6.19
CA LEU A 196 -10.98 14.85 7.12
C LEU A 196 -11.67 13.68 6.43
N ARG A 197 -11.93 12.61 7.17
CA ARG A 197 -12.70 11.45 6.67
C ARG A 197 -14.06 11.87 6.09
N SER A 198 -14.74 12.80 6.74
CA SER A 198 -16.05 13.30 6.30
C SER A 198 -16.05 13.99 4.93
N GLU A 199 -14.89 14.39 4.42
CA GLU A 199 -14.73 14.95 3.08
C GLU A 199 -14.53 13.86 1.98
N VAL A 200 -14.36 12.61 2.39
CA VAL A 200 -14.20 11.47 1.50
C VAL A 200 -15.50 10.64 1.52
N PRO A 201 -16.28 10.60 0.44
CA PRO A 201 -17.68 10.15 0.45
C PRO A 201 -17.87 8.66 0.78
N ASN A 202 -16.86 7.83 0.58
CA ASN A 202 -16.93 6.39 0.85
C ASN A 202 -16.21 6.02 2.16
N THR A 203 -16.42 6.80 3.21
CA THR A 203 -16.00 6.52 4.59
C THR A 203 -17.21 6.39 5.50
N ASP A 204 -17.01 5.84 6.68
CA ASP A 204 -17.93 5.85 7.82
C ASP A 204 -17.18 6.24 9.10
N ASP A 205 -17.83 6.13 10.25
CA ASP A 205 -17.23 6.51 11.54
C ASP A 205 -16.18 5.50 12.04
N THR A 206 -16.08 4.33 11.40
CA THR A 206 -15.16 3.26 11.79
C THR A 206 -13.84 3.39 11.03
N ILE A 207 -12.72 3.37 11.75
CA ILE A 207 -11.38 3.38 11.17
C ILE A 207 -10.73 1.99 11.14
N ASP A 208 -11.24 1.07 11.93
CA ASP A 208 -10.76 -0.31 12.05
C ASP A 208 -11.32 -1.21 10.96
N LEU A 209 -10.65 -2.33 10.72
CA LEU A 209 -11.10 -3.38 9.83
C LEU A 209 -11.23 -4.67 10.65
N GLU A 210 -12.47 -5.17 10.77
CA GLU A 210 -12.76 -6.34 11.63
C GLU A 210 -12.00 -7.61 11.23
N LYS A 211 -11.74 -7.76 9.91
CA LYS A 211 -10.98 -8.90 9.39
C LYS A 211 -10.26 -8.49 8.10
N ALA A 212 -8.97 -8.79 8.03
CA ALA A 212 -8.21 -8.75 6.78
C ALA A 212 -8.45 -10.06 6.02
N ASN A 213 -9.36 -10.08 5.06
CA ASN A 213 -9.64 -11.27 4.24
C ASN A 213 -8.68 -11.37 3.05
N LYS A 214 -8.30 -10.24 2.46
CA LYS A 214 -7.50 -10.17 1.23
C LYS A 214 -6.33 -9.22 1.43
N ILE A 215 -5.12 -9.70 1.20
CA ILE A 215 -3.88 -8.92 1.24
C ILE A 215 -3.37 -8.74 -0.18
N ILE A 216 -3.23 -7.49 -0.63
CA ILE A 216 -2.83 -7.13 -1.98
C ILE A 216 -1.44 -6.49 -1.98
N PHE A 217 -0.47 -7.17 -2.55
CA PHE A 217 0.84 -6.62 -2.89
C PHE A 217 0.75 -5.88 -4.23
N ILE A 218 0.68 -4.56 -4.20
CA ILE A 218 0.61 -3.76 -5.42
C ILE A 218 2.03 -3.62 -5.99
N THR A 219 2.22 -4.11 -7.18
CA THR A 219 3.45 -3.90 -7.97
C THR A 219 3.18 -3.05 -9.20
N ARG A 220 4.25 -2.57 -9.82
CA ARG A 220 4.20 -1.92 -11.13
C ARG A 220 5.30 -2.50 -11.99
N ARG A 221 4.93 -3.38 -12.92
CA ARG A 221 5.82 -4.03 -13.87
C ARG A 221 5.24 -3.85 -15.27
N ASN A 222 6.07 -3.96 -16.30
CA ASN A 222 5.66 -3.69 -17.67
C ASN A 222 5.84 -4.88 -18.60
N ASP A 223 6.40 -5.96 -18.12
CA ASP A 223 6.87 -7.09 -18.93
C ASP A 223 6.01 -8.36 -18.71
N ILE A 224 6.58 -9.35 -18.01
CA ILE A 224 6.02 -10.71 -17.89
C ILE A 224 5.18 -10.93 -16.61
N VAL A 225 5.01 -9.90 -15.77
CA VAL A 225 4.20 -10.03 -14.56
C VAL A 225 2.72 -9.86 -14.93
N PRO A 226 1.87 -10.88 -14.67
CA PRO A 226 0.45 -10.82 -14.98
C PRO A 226 -0.30 -9.70 -14.24
N PRO A 227 -1.54 -9.38 -14.66
CA PRO A 227 -2.39 -8.39 -13.96
C PRO A 227 -2.60 -8.72 -12.48
N VAL A 228 -2.78 -9.99 -12.18
CA VAL A 228 -2.98 -10.49 -10.82
C VAL A 228 -2.49 -11.94 -10.71
N VAL A 229 -1.98 -12.28 -9.54
CA VAL A 229 -1.66 -13.67 -9.18
C VAL A 229 -2.11 -13.91 -7.73
N LYS A 230 -2.56 -15.14 -7.43
CA LYS A 230 -2.87 -15.60 -6.09
C LYS A 230 -1.67 -16.37 -5.53
N LEU A 231 -1.37 -16.16 -4.25
CA LEU A 231 -0.16 -16.64 -3.59
C LEU A 231 -0.51 -17.60 -2.42
N ASN A 232 0.29 -18.63 -2.25
CA ASN A 232 0.31 -19.38 -1.00
C ASN A 232 1.14 -18.63 0.08
N PRO A 233 1.14 -19.09 1.37
CA PRO A 233 1.85 -18.38 2.44
C PRO A 233 3.37 -18.22 2.22
N ASP A 234 4.04 -19.18 1.57
CA ASP A 234 5.47 -19.09 1.27
C ASP A 234 5.75 -18.04 0.18
N GLN A 235 4.94 -18.05 -0.87
CA GLN A 235 5.00 -17.05 -1.93
C GLN A 235 4.63 -15.64 -1.43
N ALA A 236 3.71 -15.54 -0.46
CA ALA A 236 3.36 -14.28 0.19
C ALA A 236 4.52 -13.74 1.02
N LEU A 237 5.25 -14.60 1.76
CA LEU A 237 6.50 -14.24 2.42
C LEU A 237 7.52 -13.70 1.41
N GLU A 238 7.75 -14.39 0.30
CA GLU A 238 8.67 -13.92 -0.73
C GLU A 238 8.24 -12.57 -1.33
N ALA A 239 6.97 -12.41 -1.67
CA ALA A 239 6.42 -11.16 -2.21
C ALA A 239 6.58 -10.00 -1.22
N PHE A 240 6.35 -10.24 0.07
CA PHE A 240 6.57 -9.28 1.13
C PHE A 240 8.05 -8.88 1.23
N MET A 241 8.95 -9.86 1.28
CA MET A 241 10.40 -9.61 1.36
C MET A 241 10.95 -8.93 0.09
N LEU A 242 10.36 -9.19 -1.06
CA LEU A 242 10.70 -8.50 -2.31
C LEU A 242 10.25 -7.04 -2.28
N GLY A 243 9.02 -6.76 -1.83
CA GLY A 243 8.42 -5.42 -1.89
C GLY A 243 8.65 -4.76 -3.25
N GLU A 244 8.39 -5.52 -4.32
CA GLU A 244 8.89 -5.25 -5.66
C GLU A 244 8.03 -4.27 -6.44
N SER A 245 8.67 -3.34 -7.13
CA SER A 245 8.09 -2.50 -8.17
C SER A 245 9.19 -2.02 -9.13
N ILE A 246 8.83 -1.18 -10.10
CA ILE A 246 9.79 -0.37 -10.86
C ILE A 246 9.69 1.09 -10.40
N GLU A 247 10.81 1.79 -10.46
CA GLU A 247 10.83 3.23 -10.20
C GLU A 247 10.02 3.96 -11.26
N THR A 248 9.24 4.94 -10.85
CA THR A 248 8.41 5.75 -11.75
C THR A 248 9.07 7.10 -11.99
N SER A 249 8.73 7.75 -13.10
CA SER A 249 9.17 9.13 -13.37
C SER A 249 8.66 10.13 -12.32
N ALA A 250 7.59 9.81 -11.62
CA ALA A 250 7.07 10.60 -10.50
C ALA A 250 7.88 10.40 -9.20
N GLY A 251 8.68 9.33 -9.09
CA GLY A 251 9.58 9.10 -7.95
C GLY A 251 10.98 9.64 -8.23
N ASP A 252 11.70 8.99 -9.15
CA ASP A 252 13.02 9.41 -9.62
C ASP A 252 13.08 9.27 -11.14
N PRO A 253 12.94 10.39 -11.89
CA PRO A 253 12.95 10.35 -13.35
C PRO A 253 14.22 9.73 -13.94
N THR A 254 15.36 9.82 -13.24
CA THR A 254 16.65 9.30 -13.71
C THR A 254 16.76 7.77 -13.60
N LYS A 255 15.92 7.17 -12.74
CA LYS A 255 15.85 5.73 -12.49
C LYS A 255 14.56 5.08 -12.99
N ALA A 256 13.73 5.84 -13.70
CA ALA A 256 12.45 5.34 -14.20
C ALA A 256 12.63 4.01 -14.98
N GLY A 257 11.81 3.01 -14.63
CA GLY A 257 11.87 1.67 -15.22
C GLY A 257 12.85 0.70 -14.56
N GLN A 258 13.73 1.15 -13.67
CA GLN A 258 14.61 0.26 -12.91
C GLN A 258 13.86 -0.46 -11.78
N SER A 259 14.25 -1.69 -11.47
CA SER A 259 13.67 -2.42 -10.33
C SER A 259 13.93 -1.69 -9.01
N LYS A 260 12.87 -1.53 -8.23
CA LYS A 260 12.89 -0.96 -6.88
C LYS A 260 12.32 -1.98 -5.90
N ARG A 261 12.97 -2.14 -4.77
CA ARG A 261 12.56 -3.09 -3.73
C ARG A 261 12.67 -2.47 -2.34
N CYS A 262 11.69 -2.77 -1.51
CA CYS A 262 11.67 -2.38 -0.10
C CYS A 262 10.81 -3.41 0.64
N VAL A 263 11.36 -4.09 1.62
CA VAL A 263 10.65 -5.13 2.38
C VAL A 263 9.31 -4.60 2.89
N GLY A 264 8.23 -5.35 2.65
CA GLY A 264 6.87 -4.95 2.99
C GLY A 264 6.40 -3.63 2.34
N THR A 265 7.14 -3.12 1.34
CA THR A 265 7.02 -1.73 0.83
C THR A 265 7.02 -0.67 1.95
N ASN A 266 7.67 -0.99 3.07
CA ASN A 266 7.62 -0.26 4.33
C ASN A 266 9.01 0.25 4.72
N PRO A 267 9.33 1.54 4.52
CA PRO A 267 10.62 2.11 4.90
C PRO A 267 10.73 2.40 6.41
N PHE A 268 9.71 2.04 7.20
CA PHE A 268 9.64 2.32 8.63
C PHE A 268 9.91 1.09 9.51
N ILE A 269 10.29 -0.05 8.93
CA ILE A 269 10.64 -1.27 9.67
C ILE A 269 11.81 -0.99 10.61
N MET A 270 11.69 -1.44 11.84
CA MET A 270 12.72 -1.40 12.86
C MET A 270 13.13 -2.84 13.25
N GLY A 271 14.42 -3.05 13.39
CA GLY A 271 14.97 -4.37 13.62
C GLY A 271 15.18 -5.17 12.32
N PRO A 272 15.40 -6.49 12.41
CA PRO A 272 15.62 -7.35 11.25
C PRO A 272 14.39 -7.45 10.37
N GLU A 273 14.49 -7.05 9.10
CA GLU A 273 13.38 -7.04 8.15
C GLU A 273 12.77 -8.44 7.92
N ILE A 274 13.58 -9.49 8.05
CA ILE A 274 13.11 -10.88 7.89
C ILE A 274 12.06 -11.28 8.94
N GLU A 275 12.13 -10.73 10.15
CA GLU A 275 11.17 -11.02 11.21
C GLU A 275 9.75 -10.56 10.82
N GLU A 276 9.64 -9.44 10.10
CA GLU A 276 8.36 -8.95 9.59
C GLU A 276 7.73 -9.94 8.59
N GLY A 277 8.55 -10.46 7.66
CA GLY A 277 8.09 -11.45 6.68
C GLY A 277 7.69 -12.78 7.32
N LEU A 278 8.49 -13.28 8.28
CA LEU A 278 8.16 -14.50 9.02
C LEU A 278 6.89 -14.34 9.85
N ARG A 279 6.69 -13.17 10.46
CA ARG A 279 5.46 -12.85 11.19
C ARG A 279 4.24 -12.87 10.26
N LEU A 280 4.34 -12.27 9.08
CA LEU A 280 3.26 -12.34 8.09
C LEU A 280 2.93 -13.78 7.73
N LYS A 281 3.94 -14.61 7.44
CA LYS A 281 3.74 -16.02 7.11
C LYS A 281 3.03 -16.77 8.25
N GLU A 282 3.44 -16.55 9.50
CA GLU A 282 2.81 -17.14 10.68
C GLU A 282 1.33 -16.74 10.80
N ILE A 283 1.01 -15.46 10.64
CA ILE A 283 -0.37 -14.96 10.64
C ILE A 283 -1.19 -15.64 9.54
N LEU A 284 -0.65 -15.77 8.33
CA LEU A 284 -1.34 -16.44 7.22
C LEU A 284 -1.57 -17.92 7.48
N GLN A 285 -0.63 -18.62 8.10
CA GLN A 285 -0.78 -20.02 8.45
C GLN A 285 -1.85 -20.23 9.52
N ASN A 286 -2.00 -19.29 10.45
CA ASN A 286 -3.02 -19.32 11.50
C ASN A 286 -4.40 -18.84 11.00
N ASN A 287 -4.47 -18.17 9.86
CA ASN A 287 -5.70 -17.65 9.25
C ASN A 287 -5.84 -18.16 7.80
N PRO A 288 -6.22 -19.42 7.58
CA PRO A 288 -6.27 -20.02 6.23
C PRO A 288 -7.34 -19.41 5.31
N ASP A 289 -8.26 -18.63 5.83
CA ASP A 289 -9.25 -17.84 5.10
C ASP A 289 -8.72 -16.49 4.59
N MET A 290 -7.51 -16.10 5.03
CA MET A 290 -6.83 -14.91 4.58
C MET A 290 -6.02 -15.23 3.31
N GLU A 291 -6.32 -14.56 2.21
CA GLU A 291 -5.70 -14.81 0.91
C GLU A 291 -4.79 -13.66 0.48
N CYS A 292 -3.69 -14.00 -0.18
CA CYS A 292 -2.70 -13.04 -0.66
C CYS A 292 -2.63 -13.00 -2.18
N TYR A 293 -2.41 -11.79 -2.72
CA TYR A 293 -2.35 -11.55 -4.15
C TYR A 293 -1.26 -10.53 -4.51
N ILE A 294 -0.61 -10.68 -5.66
CA ILE A 294 0.10 -9.59 -6.30
C ILE A 294 -0.85 -8.97 -7.34
N LEU A 295 -1.00 -7.65 -7.31
CA LEU A 295 -1.74 -6.88 -8.30
C LEU A 295 -0.79 -5.96 -9.06
N ASN A 296 -0.64 -6.18 -10.35
CA ASN A 296 0.17 -5.34 -11.23
C ASN A 296 -0.65 -4.16 -11.75
N THR A 297 -0.18 -2.95 -11.53
CA THR A 297 -0.82 -1.69 -11.98
C THR A 297 -0.06 -0.99 -13.10
N GLY A 298 0.92 -1.66 -13.70
CA GLY A 298 1.72 -1.15 -14.81
C GLY A 298 1.15 -1.50 -16.18
N SER A 299 1.87 -2.35 -16.90
CA SER A 299 1.45 -2.94 -18.18
C SER A 299 1.95 -4.37 -18.30
N VAL A 300 1.60 -5.06 -19.35
CA VAL A 300 2.13 -6.38 -19.69
C VAL A 300 2.66 -6.39 -21.13
N GLY A 301 3.66 -7.18 -21.40
CA GLY A 301 4.14 -7.41 -22.75
C GLY A 301 5.01 -6.32 -23.36
N ALA A 302 5.60 -5.41 -22.55
CA ALA A 302 6.49 -4.36 -23.07
C ALA A 302 7.70 -4.96 -23.78
N LYS A 303 7.93 -4.53 -25.05
CA LYS A 303 8.99 -5.05 -25.90
C LYS A 303 9.43 -4.01 -26.92
N GLY A 304 10.73 -3.66 -26.94
CA GLY A 304 11.24 -2.60 -27.82
C GLY A 304 10.55 -1.28 -27.54
N ASP A 305 9.97 -0.66 -28.57
CA ASP A 305 9.22 0.60 -28.46
C ASP A 305 7.78 0.43 -27.93
N PHE A 306 7.26 -0.79 -27.93
CA PHE A 306 5.95 -1.09 -27.37
C PHE A 306 6.01 -1.07 -25.83
N LYS A 307 5.25 -0.15 -25.22
CA LYS A 307 5.23 0.07 -23.76
C LYS A 307 4.42 -0.98 -22.98
N GLY A 308 3.88 -1.97 -23.68
CA GLY A 308 2.99 -2.98 -23.12
C GLY A 308 1.52 -2.55 -23.08
N GLU A 309 0.64 -3.53 -22.92
CA GLU A 309 -0.79 -3.31 -22.73
C GLU A 309 -1.04 -2.78 -21.32
N LYS A 310 -1.56 -1.55 -21.23
CA LYS A 310 -1.69 -0.83 -19.95
C LYS A 310 -2.79 -1.42 -19.07
N LEU A 311 -2.46 -1.70 -17.84
CA LEU A 311 -3.40 -2.09 -16.79
C LEU A 311 -4.06 -0.82 -16.20
N SER A 312 -5.24 -0.49 -16.72
CA SER A 312 -5.98 0.70 -16.28
C SER A 312 -6.52 0.54 -14.84
N ILE A 313 -6.88 1.65 -14.21
CA ILE A 313 -7.55 1.64 -12.90
C ILE A 313 -8.80 0.76 -12.95
N LYS A 314 -9.59 0.84 -14.05
CA LYS A 314 -10.78 0.00 -14.25
C LYS A 314 -10.45 -1.50 -14.21
N VAL A 315 -9.36 -1.93 -14.84
CA VAL A 315 -8.90 -3.33 -14.80
C VAL A 315 -8.60 -3.75 -13.36
N SER A 316 -7.75 -2.98 -12.66
CA SER A 316 -7.35 -3.28 -11.28
C SER A 316 -8.55 -3.32 -10.31
N THR A 317 -9.46 -2.35 -10.40
CA THR A 317 -10.63 -2.28 -9.52
C THR A 317 -11.67 -3.37 -9.84
N THR A 318 -11.80 -3.77 -11.11
CA THR A 318 -12.64 -4.92 -11.47
C THR A 318 -12.06 -6.22 -10.93
N ILE A 319 -10.75 -6.45 -11.07
CA ILE A 319 -10.07 -7.62 -10.49
C ILE A 319 -10.32 -7.69 -8.98
N MET A 320 -10.10 -6.60 -8.25
CA MET A 320 -10.31 -6.56 -6.79
C MET A 320 -11.77 -6.86 -6.42
N LYS A 321 -12.73 -6.34 -7.18
CA LYS A 321 -14.16 -6.61 -6.98
C LYS A 321 -14.47 -8.09 -7.19
N GLU A 322 -13.96 -8.71 -8.24
CA GLU A 322 -14.22 -10.11 -8.55
C GLU A 322 -13.45 -11.06 -7.57
N ILE A 323 -12.29 -10.64 -7.02
CA ILE A 323 -11.65 -11.30 -5.88
C ILE A 323 -12.58 -11.27 -4.66
N ALA A 324 -13.17 -10.11 -4.35
CA ALA A 324 -14.10 -9.98 -3.22
C ALA A 324 -15.34 -10.87 -3.38
N ARG A 325 -15.82 -11.04 -4.60
CA ARG A 325 -16.98 -11.88 -4.93
C ARG A 325 -16.70 -13.38 -5.00
N ASP A 326 -15.43 -13.79 -4.93
CA ASP A 326 -14.94 -15.17 -5.14
C ASP A 326 -15.40 -15.77 -6.50
N THR A 327 -15.40 -14.97 -7.54
CA THR A 327 -15.86 -15.35 -8.90
C THR A 327 -14.74 -15.67 -9.88
N ILE A 328 -13.48 -15.48 -9.46
CA ILE A 328 -12.32 -15.74 -10.34
C ILE A 328 -11.96 -17.22 -10.27
N ASN A 329 -11.79 -17.83 -11.46
CA ASN A 329 -11.24 -19.17 -11.58
C ASN A 329 -9.71 -19.09 -11.74
N TRP A 330 -9.00 -19.81 -10.91
CA TRP A 330 -7.54 -19.80 -10.83
C TRP A 330 -6.95 -21.09 -11.37
N VAL A 331 -5.77 -21.01 -11.97
CA VAL A 331 -4.95 -22.15 -12.42
C VAL A 331 -3.49 -21.89 -12.09
N GLU A 332 -2.77 -22.93 -11.70
CA GLU A 332 -1.34 -22.82 -11.42
C GLU A 332 -0.55 -22.54 -12.71
N ASP A 333 0.35 -21.56 -12.66
CA ASP A 333 1.32 -21.27 -13.71
C ASP A 333 2.56 -22.14 -13.50
N GLU A 334 2.85 -23.04 -14.44
CA GLU A 334 3.95 -24.01 -14.36
C GLU A 334 5.35 -23.36 -14.24
N GLU A 335 5.53 -22.14 -14.78
CA GLU A 335 6.82 -21.43 -14.73
C GLU A 335 7.06 -20.79 -13.36
N TRP A 336 5.98 -20.32 -12.69
CA TRP A 336 6.07 -19.52 -11.49
C TRP A 336 5.55 -20.21 -10.24
N GLY A 337 4.71 -21.24 -10.40
CA GLY A 337 4.09 -21.98 -9.29
C GLY A 337 3.04 -21.19 -8.49
N TYR A 338 2.70 -19.98 -8.91
CA TYR A 338 1.56 -19.24 -8.34
C TYR A 338 0.31 -19.42 -9.23
N GLU A 339 -0.86 -19.07 -8.69
CA GLU A 339 -2.09 -19.19 -9.45
C GLU A 339 -2.39 -17.91 -10.25
N VAL A 340 -2.78 -18.08 -11.52
CA VAL A 340 -3.19 -17.00 -12.43
C VAL A 340 -4.67 -17.13 -12.78
N PRO A 341 -5.39 -16.02 -13.06
CA PRO A 341 -6.79 -16.09 -13.45
C PRO A 341 -6.94 -16.60 -14.88
N VAL A 342 -7.89 -17.51 -15.10
CA VAL A 342 -8.31 -17.95 -16.45
C VAL A 342 -9.50 -17.16 -16.96
N GLN A 343 -10.30 -16.60 -16.05
CA GLN A 343 -11.45 -15.76 -16.36
C GLN A 343 -11.68 -14.74 -15.25
N VAL A 344 -12.00 -13.50 -15.63
CA VAL A 344 -12.43 -12.42 -14.73
C VAL A 344 -13.65 -11.75 -15.34
N ASN A 345 -14.76 -11.70 -14.62
CA ASN A 345 -15.96 -11.08 -15.12
C ASN A 345 -15.73 -9.59 -15.42
N GLY A 346 -16.20 -9.14 -16.59
CA GLY A 346 -16.08 -7.75 -17.03
C GLY A 346 -14.72 -7.35 -17.60
N ILE A 347 -13.79 -8.30 -17.73
CA ILE A 347 -12.46 -8.09 -18.33
C ILE A 347 -12.15 -9.23 -19.30
N ASP A 348 -11.65 -8.91 -20.49
CA ASP A 348 -10.94 -9.86 -21.33
C ASP A 348 -9.53 -10.06 -20.76
N ILE A 349 -9.40 -11.02 -19.83
CA ILE A 349 -8.14 -11.25 -19.10
C ILE A 349 -7.04 -11.79 -20.02
N GLU A 350 -7.40 -12.48 -21.09
CA GLU A 350 -6.45 -13.03 -22.06
C GLU A 350 -5.68 -11.93 -22.78
N LYS A 351 -6.30 -10.77 -22.99
CA LYS A 351 -5.62 -9.57 -23.50
C LYS A 351 -4.42 -9.17 -22.64
N TYR A 352 -4.43 -9.49 -21.36
CA TYR A 352 -3.37 -9.16 -20.40
C TYR A 352 -2.52 -10.37 -20.02
N ASN A 353 -2.60 -11.46 -20.79
CA ASN A 353 -1.71 -12.61 -20.61
C ASN A 353 -0.33 -12.26 -21.19
N PRO A 354 0.73 -12.19 -20.36
CA PRO A 354 2.06 -11.81 -20.84
C PRO A 354 2.59 -12.74 -21.94
N ARG A 355 2.21 -14.03 -21.92
CA ARG A 355 2.67 -15.01 -22.91
C ARG A 355 2.25 -14.69 -24.34
N ASN A 356 1.21 -13.88 -24.54
CA ASN A 356 0.75 -13.45 -25.86
C ASN A 356 1.67 -12.43 -26.56
N TYR A 357 2.62 -11.85 -25.83
CA TYR A 357 3.50 -10.78 -26.33
C TYR A 357 4.92 -11.22 -26.64
N TYR A 358 5.29 -12.44 -26.26
CA TYR A 358 6.65 -12.97 -26.40
C TYR A 358 6.62 -14.35 -27.05
N THR A 359 7.70 -14.71 -27.77
CA THR A 359 7.93 -16.12 -28.07
C THR A 359 8.25 -16.89 -26.79
N GLU A 360 8.17 -18.22 -26.86
CA GLU A 360 8.46 -19.04 -25.67
C GLU A 360 9.90 -18.83 -25.18
N GLU A 361 10.86 -18.70 -26.10
CA GLU A 361 12.27 -18.43 -25.79
C GLU A 361 12.45 -17.06 -25.12
N GLU A 362 11.82 -16.01 -25.66
CA GLU A 362 11.87 -14.67 -25.09
C GLU A 362 11.28 -14.66 -23.69
N TYR A 363 10.12 -15.31 -23.50
CA TYR A 363 9.48 -15.39 -22.18
C TYR A 363 10.38 -16.10 -21.17
N LYS A 364 10.99 -17.24 -21.52
CA LYS A 364 11.94 -17.99 -20.67
C LYS A 364 13.16 -17.15 -20.29
N VAL A 365 13.71 -16.36 -21.21
CA VAL A 365 14.84 -15.46 -20.93
C VAL A 365 14.42 -14.38 -19.90
N LEU A 366 13.27 -13.75 -20.09
CA LEU A 366 12.76 -12.72 -19.17
C LEU A 366 12.43 -13.33 -17.81
N ALA A 367 11.81 -14.51 -17.77
CA ALA A 367 11.50 -15.22 -16.53
C ALA A 367 12.78 -15.58 -15.76
N SER A 368 13.78 -16.14 -16.43
CA SER A 368 15.07 -16.48 -15.82
C SER A 368 15.78 -15.26 -15.25
N ARG A 369 15.75 -14.14 -15.99
CA ARG A 369 16.31 -12.87 -15.51
C ARG A 369 15.60 -12.38 -14.25
N LEU A 370 14.26 -12.34 -14.26
CA LEU A 370 13.48 -11.85 -13.10
C LEU A 370 13.65 -12.78 -11.89
N LYS A 371 13.68 -14.11 -12.10
CA LYS A 371 13.98 -15.07 -11.02
C LYS A 371 15.38 -14.84 -10.43
N ALA A 372 16.39 -14.59 -11.28
CA ALA A 372 17.74 -14.29 -10.81
C ALA A 372 17.81 -12.99 -10.00
N GLU A 373 17.14 -11.94 -10.45
CA GLU A 373 17.04 -10.66 -9.72
C GLU A 373 16.38 -10.84 -8.34
N ARG A 374 15.26 -11.57 -8.28
CA ARG A 374 14.54 -11.87 -7.04
C ARG A 374 15.39 -12.70 -6.08
N LYS A 375 16.00 -13.76 -6.59
CA LYS A 375 16.90 -14.63 -5.81
C LYS A 375 18.08 -13.86 -5.23
N ALA A 376 18.71 -12.98 -6.00
CA ALA A 376 19.84 -12.16 -5.53
C ALA A 376 19.42 -11.19 -4.40
N TRP A 377 18.19 -10.68 -4.43
CA TRP A 377 17.64 -9.85 -3.35
C TRP A 377 17.35 -10.69 -2.11
N LEU A 378 16.63 -11.79 -2.24
CA LEU A 378 16.23 -12.66 -1.13
C LEU A 378 17.41 -13.33 -0.43
N ALA A 379 18.52 -13.55 -1.15
CA ALA A 379 19.76 -14.09 -0.56
C ALA A 379 20.32 -13.23 0.59
N LYS A 380 19.99 -11.94 0.63
CA LYS A 380 20.37 -11.05 1.74
C LYS A 380 19.71 -11.43 3.07
N TYR A 381 18.60 -12.15 3.00
CA TYR A 381 17.78 -12.54 4.15
C TYR A 381 17.84 -14.03 4.45
N GLU A 382 18.83 -14.77 3.88
CA GLU A 382 19.00 -16.23 4.04
C GLU A 382 17.78 -17.08 3.58
N LEU A 383 16.80 -16.47 2.93
CA LEU A 383 15.60 -17.14 2.41
C LEU A 383 15.87 -17.99 1.16
N ALA A 384 17.03 -17.86 0.52
CA ALA A 384 17.38 -18.58 -0.71
C ALA A 384 17.49 -20.11 -0.53
N GLN A 385 17.47 -20.61 0.69
CA GLN A 385 17.58 -22.04 1.01
C GLN A 385 16.26 -22.75 1.28
N SER A 386 15.18 -22.03 1.61
CA SER A 386 13.89 -22.62 1.99
C SER A 386 12.96 -22.97 0.81
N THR A 387 13.27 -22.55 -0.40
CA THR A 387 12.48 -22.83 -1.62
C THR A 387 12.90 -24.10 -2.37
N ARG A 388 13.62 -25.02 -1.69
CA ARG A 388 14.02 -26.32 -2.22
C ARG A 388 13.46 -27.46 -1.37
N SER A 389 12.16 -27.50 -1.14
CA SER A 389 11.54 -28.73 -0.67
C SER A 389 10.12 -28.85 -1.20
#